data_425e090ac41b550edf56d7378d7034e4
#
_entry.id   425e090ac41b550edf56d7378d7034e4
#
_cell.length_a   1.000
_cell.length_b   1.000
_cell.length_c   1.000
_cell.angle_alpha   90.00
_cell.angle_beta   90.00
_cell.angle_gamma   90.00
#
_symmetry.space_group_name_H-M   'P 1'
#
loop_
_entity.id
_entity.type
_entity.pdbx_description
1 polymer ?
#
loop_
_entity_poly.entity_id
_entity_poly.type
_entity_poly.pdbx_seq_one_letter_code
_entity_poly.pdbx_strand_id
1 'polypeptide(L)'
;MVGSQVCGPQVCVPIFFFVRLQPNYTYNRRNMNRAFVYGMSVEGENFTDRVKETKRLKLDFENGINVILISPRRMGKSSIVKKVKSEISNPAIKVVYIDIYDCRNEYDFYNRLASVLMKETATRTDQIIENVKRFLVRLTPKIAFSSEPMSEMSLSLGITPQNYQPEEILQLPELIAQEQGVHLIICIDEFQQIGEFTDSITVQKRLRSIWQHQRNVSYCLFGSKKHLMTKLFQNSKMPFYQFGEMMYLDKIPTSDWVSFICSRFESQGKHISEDLAQRICETVENHSSYVQQLAWNVLAETDKETTEENFTNGVEALLAQCSGLFEQHIKDLTAYQLNFIRAICNGVHSDFGSKSVMEEYNLGTKSNISRIKTALRDKELIEINKDGIYLEDPVFSIWIKRLYSNC
;
A
#
# COMPACT_ATOMS: atom_id res chain seq x y z
N MET A 1 -3.02 -84.49 9.15
CA MET A 1 -4.27 -83.75 9.36
C MET A 1 -3.88 -82.28 9.53
N VAL A 2 -4.39 -81.50 8.67
CA VAL A 2 -3.98 -80.14 8.34
C VAL A 2 -4.54 -79.13 9.38
N GLY A 3 -3.69 -78.38 10.01
CA GLY A 3 -4.06 -77.24 10.88
C GLY A 3 -3.84 -75.92 10.12
N SER A 4 -4.92 -75.24 9.82
CA SER A 4 -4.95 -73.93 9.17
C SER A 4 -4.57 -72.84 10.17
N GLN A 5 -3.49 -72.11 9.92
CA GLN A 5 -3.17 -70.87 10.62
C GLN A 5 -3.87 -69.71 9.92
N VAL A 6 -4.66 -68.98 10.68
CA VAL A 6 -5.32 -67.71 10.26
C VAL A 6 -4.33 -66.58 10.55
N CYS A 7 -3.95 -65.88 9.49
CA CYS A 7 -3.16 -64.65 9.56
C CYS A 7 -4.11 -63.47 9.87
N GLY A 8 -3.89 -62.79 11.02
CA GLY A 8 -4.56 -61.54 11.37
C GLY A 8 -3.89 -60.34 10.70
N PRO A 9 -4.60 -59.20 10.50
CA PRO A 9 -4.05 -58.05 9.79
C PRO A 9 -3.04 -57.26 10.60
N GLN A 10 -1.86 -57.03 10.03
CA GLN A 10 -0.84 -56.12 10.55
C GLN A 10 -1.33 -54.67 10.43
N VAL A 11 -1.44 -54.02 11.60
CA VAL A 11 -1.67 -52.58 11.69
C VAL A 11 -0.36 -51.86 11.41
N CYS A 12 -0.24 -51.19 10.26
CA CYS A 12 0.84 -50.25 9.97
C CYS A 12 0.64 -48.98 10.80
N VAL A 13 1.47 -48.74 11.79
CA VAL A 13 1.57 -47.49 12.51
C VAL A 13 2.49 -46.56 11.71
N PRO A 14 2.06 -45.36 11.31
CA PRO A 14 2.95 -44.42 10.63
C PRO A 14 3.96 -43.85 11.64
N ILE A 15 5.23 -44.04 11.37
CA ILE A 15 6.33 -43.45 12.12
C ILE A 15 6.39 -41.97 11.73
N PHE A 16 5.89 -41.08 12.59
CA PHE A 16 6.13 -39.66 12.48
C PHE A 16 7.58 -39.36 12.83
N PHE A 17 8.37 -39.01 11.84
CA PHE A 17 9.64 -38.35 12.05
C PHE A 17 9.42 -36.96 12.63
N PHE A 18 9.60 -36.80 13.94
CA PHE A 18 9.78 -35.51 14.56
C PHE A 18 11.11 -34.92 14.10
N VAL A 19 11.05 -34.05 13.09
CA VAL A 19 12.18 -33.17 12.81
C VAL A 19 12.21 -32.14 13.93
N ARG A 20 13.16 -32.33 14.85
CA ARG A 20 13.48 -31.39 15.91
C ARG A 20 14.06 -30.16 15.27
N LEU A 21 13.22 -29.13 15.01
CA LEU A 21 13.67 -27.82 14.63
C LEU A 21 14.49 -27.23 15.77
N GLN A 22 15.80 -27.13 15.58
CA GLN A 22 16.68 -26.44 16.53
C GLN A 22 16.27 -24.96 16.56
N PRO A 23 15.99 -24.35 17.74
CA PRO A 23 15.83 -22.92 17.85
C PRO A 23 17.23 -22.30 17.81
N ASN A 24 17.48 -21.46 16.86
CA ASN A 24 18.55 -20.48 16.72
C ASN A 24 19.18 -20.49 15.32
N TYR A 25 18.36 -20.24 14.30
CA TYR A 25 18.86 -19.49 13.17
C TYR A 25 18.42 -18.02 13.38
N THR A 26 19.22 -17.24 14.08
CA THR A 26 19.33 -15.82 13.80
C THR A 26 19.77 -15.74 12.35
N TYR A 27 18.80 -15.59 11.46
CA TYR A 27 19.05 -15.17 10.08
C TYR A 27 19.72 -13.79 10.22
N ASN A 28 21.05 -13.78 10.24
CA ASN A 28 21.80 -12.61 9.89
C ASN A 28 21.29 -12.24 8.50
N ARG A 29 20.30 -11.32 8.42
CA ARG A 29 20.00 -10.59 7.20
C ARG A 29 21.31 -9.85 6.87
N ARG A 30 22.23 -10.52 6.18
CA ARG A 30 23.22 -9.82 5.39
C ARG A 30 22.39 -8.85 4.58
N ASN A 31 22.56 -7.57 4.84
CA ASN A 31 21.99 -6.53 3.99
C ASN A 31 22.40 -6.89 2.55
N MET A 32 21.48 -7.49 1.81
CA MET A 32 21.69 -7.63 0.37
C MET A 32 21.75 -6.21 -0.12
N ASN A 33 22.91 -5.76 -0.57
CA ASN A 33 23.10 -4.44 -1.14
C ASN A 33 22.34 -4.40 -2.48
N ARG A 34 21.01 -4.22 -2.39
CA ARG A 34 20.14 -4.13 -3.56
C ARG A 34 20.31 -2.75 -4.15
N ALA A 35 20.79 -2.67 -5.37
CA ALA A 35 20.94 -1.40 -6.07
C ALA A 35 19.58 -0.69 -6.21
N PHE A 36 18.54 -1.43 -6.55
CA PHE A 36 17.18 -0.93 -6.73
C PHE A 36 16.17 -1.83 -6.01
N VAL A 37 15.07 -1.23 -5.51
CA VAL A 37 14.02 -1.93 -4.77
C VAL A 37 12.65 -1.54 -5.33
N TYR A 38 11.91 -2.51 -5.84
CA TYR A 38 10.54 -2.35 -6.32
C TYR A 38 9.68 -3.53 -5.85
N GLY A 39 8.36 -3.37 -5.89
CA GLY A 39 7.40 -4.40 -5.43
C GLY A 39 7.25 -4.50 -3.91
N MET A 40 8.00 -3.71 -3.13
CA MET A 40 7.92 -3.65 -1.67
C MET A 40 8.16 -2.22 -1.16
N SER A 41 7.93 -1.98 0.12
CA SER A 41 8.31 -0.70 0.75
C SER A 41 9.82 -0.56 0.80
N VAL A 42 10.29 0.66 0.55
CA VAL A 42 11.71 1.03 0.51
C VAL A 42 12.12 1.59 1.87
N GLU A 43 13.26 1.17 2.39
CA GLU A 43 13.79 1.57 3.68
C GLU A 43 15.31 1.83 3.61
N GLY A 44 15.85 2.58 4.57
CA GLY A 44 17.28 2.85 4.71
C GLY A 44 17.86 3.59 3.51
N GLU A 45 19.01 3.15 3.02
CA GLU A 45 19.74 3.75 1.90
C GLU A 45 18.99 3.68 0.56
N ASN A 46 18.03 2.78 0.42
CA ASN A 46 17.21 2.69 -0.79
C ASN A 46 16.08 3.73 -0.86
N PHE A 47 15.84 4.45 0.24
CA PHE A 47 14.90 5.56 0.27
C PHE A 47 15.59 6.80 -0.31
N THR A 48 15.06 7.35 -1.39
CA THR A 48 15.59 8.55 -2.03
C THR A 48 14.61 9.71 -1.93
N ASP A 49 15.15 10.93 -1.82
CA ASP A 49 14.43 12.19 -1.74
C ASP A 49 13.34 12.22 -0.65
N ARG A 50 12.27 12.96 -0.87
CA ARG A 50 11.17 13.16 0.09
C ARG A 50 11.59 13.91 1.36
N VAL A 51 12.67 14.70 1.30
CA VAL A 51 13.22 15.40 2.47
C VAL A 51 12.18 16.36 3.07
N LYS A 52 11.49 17.11 2.22
CA LYS A 52 10.47 18.07 2.65
C LYS A 52 9.27 17.37 3.27
N GLU A 53 8.76 16.35 2.60
CA GLU A 53 7.59 15.58 3.04
C GLU A 53 7.91 14.78 4.31
N THR A 54 9.11 14.18 4.40
CA THR A 54 9.57 13.48 5.61
C THR A 54 9.65 14.43 6.80
N LYS A 55 10.27 15.62 6.60
CA LYS A 55 10.37 16.64 7.66
C LYS A 55 8.99 17.14 8.09
N ARG A 56 8.07 17.38 7.15
CA ARG A 56 6.71 17.83 7.46
C ARG A 56 5.93 16.75 8.21
N LEU A 57 5.89 15.54 7.71
CA LEU A 57 5.19 14.42 8.35
C LEU A 57 5.73 14.13 9.75
N LYS A 58 7.06 14.22 9.94
CA LYS A 58 7.68 14.08 11.25
C LYS A 58 7.23 15.17 12.21
N LEU A 59 7.21 16.43 11.77
CA LEU A 59 6.72 17.55 12.56
C LEU A 59 5.26 17.37 12.98
N ASP A 60 4.41 16.92 12.05
CA ASP A 60 3.00 16.69 12.32
C ASP A 60 2.83 15.55 13.35
N PHE A 61 3.61 14.50 13.25
CA PHE A 61 3.62 13.39 14.21
C PHE A 61 4.06 13.85 15.61
N GLU A 62 5.14 14.63 15.68
CA GLU A 62 5.67 15.16 16.97
C GLU A 62 4.70 16.15 17.64
N ASN A 63 3.79 16.75 16.88
CA ASN A 63 2.78 17.69 17.40
C ASN A 63 1.36 17.10 17.49
N GLY A 64 1.20 15.80 17.27
CA GLY A 64 -0.10 15.13 17.38
C GLY A 64 -1.15 15.58 16.35
N ILE A 65 -0.70 16.01 15.17
CA ILE A 65 -1.58 16.43 14.07
C ILE A 65 -2.06 15.21 13.31
N ASN A 66 -3.37 15.13 13.05
CA ASN A 66 -3.89 14.13 12.13
C ASN A 66 -3.49 14.46 10.69
N VAL A 67 -3.02 13.46 9.95
CA VAL A 67 -2.54 13.61 8.57
C VAL A 67 -3.31 12.68 7.64
N ILE A 68 -3.70 13.22 6.49
CA ILE A 68 -4.28 12.45 5.39
C ILE A 68 -3.26 12.46 4.24
N LEU A 69 -2.60 11.31 4.00
CA LEU A 69 -1.56 11.21 2.99
C LEU A 69 -2.15 10.56 1.71
N ILE A 70 -2.14 11.32 0.63
CA ILE A 70 -2.73 10.92 -0.66
C ILE A 70 -1.66 10.89 -1.75
N SER A 71 -1.59 9.79 -2.47
CA SER A 71 -0.86 9.70 -3.73
C SER A 71 -1.31 8.46 -4.51
N PRO A 72 -1.01 8.38 -5.81
CA PRO A 72 -1.21 7.16 -6.59
C PRO A 72 -0.51 5.94 -5.99
N ARG A 73 -0.82 4.77 -6.53
CA ARG A 73 -0.17 3.51 -6.13
C ARG A 73 1.35 3.59 -6.37
N ARG A 74 2.13 2.90 -5.52
CA ARG A 74 3.59 2.70 -5.68
C ARG A 74 4.44 3.99 -5.73
N MET A 75 3.90 5.10 -5.20
CA MET A 75 4.61 6.38 -5.09
C MET A 75 5.37 6.56 -3.75
N GLY A 76 5.41 5.54 -2.90
CA GLY A 76 6.21 5.52 -1.67
C GLY A 76 5.49 5.95 -0.39
N LYS A 77 4.13 5.97 -0.33
CA LYS A 77 3.37 6.30 0.91
C LYS A 77 3.81 5.49 2.13
N SER A 78 3.76 4.17 2.02
CA SER A 78 4.16 3.28 3.12
C SER A 78 5.63 3.42 3.48
N SER A 79 6.49 3.74 2.49
CA SER A 79 7.92 3.96 2.69
C SER A 79 8.20 5.22 3.51
N ILE A 80 7.53 6.35 3.19
CA ILE A 80 7.74 7.60 3.96
C ILE A 80 7.21 7.48 5.39
N VAL A 81 6.06 6.82 5.61
CA VAL A 81 5.52 6.57 6.96
C VAL A 81 6.49 5.71 7.78
N LYS A 82 7.05 4.64 7.20
CA LYS A 82 8.05 3.79 7.87
C LYS A 82 9.35 4.55 8.12
N LYS A 83 9.80 5.38 7.20
CA LYS A 83 10.97 6.26 7.36
C LYS A 83 10.78 7.19 8.55
N VAL A 84 9.65 7.92 8.61
CA VAL A 84 9.35 8.81 9.73
C VAL A 84 9.24 8.02 11.05
N LYS A 85 8.56 6.85 11.05
CA LYS A 85 8.54 5.96 12.24
C LYS A 85 9.95 5.64 12.74
N SER A 86 10.91 5.38 11.84
CA SER A 86 12.28 5.05 12.23
C SER A 86 13.09 6.26 12.73
N GLU A 87 12.69 7.48 12.38
CA GLU A 87 13.37 8.73 12.76
C GLU A 87 12.81 9.39 14.03
N ILE A 88 11.67 8.94 14.52
CA ILE A 88 11.12 9.42 15.80
C ILE A 88 11.91 8.77 16.92
N SER A 89 12.68 9.60 17.62
CA SER A 89 13.52 9.21 18.75
C SER A 89 12.89 9.52 20.11
N ASN A 90 11.80 10.30 20.16
CA ASN A 90 11.13 10.64 21.40
C ASN A 90 10.41 9.42 21.97
N PRO A 91 10.81 8.89 23.15
CA PRO A 91 10.21 7.70 23.74
C PRO A 91 8.75 7.91 24.19
N ALA A 92 8.33 9.16 24.34
CA ALA A 92 6.94 9.52 24.62
C ALA A 92 6.02 9.42 23.40
N ILE A 93 6.54 9.12 22.21
CA ILE A 93 5.77 8.96 20.98
C ILE A 93 5.92 7.52 20.49
N LYS A 94 4.81 6.85 20.25
CA LYS A 94 4.79 5.52 19.62
C LYS A 94 4.01 5.55 18.32
N VAL A 95 4.63 5.05 17.26
CA VAL A 95 4.00 4.96 15.93
C VAL A 95 3.61 3.52 15.65
N VAL A 96 2.32 3.28 15.47
CA VAL A 96 1.72 1.99 15.15
C VAL A 96 1.27 1.99 13.70
N TYR A 97 1.67 0.97 12.93
CA TYR A 97 1.32 0.82 11.52
C TYR A 97 0.30 -0.31 11.35
N ILE A 98 -0.80 -0.03 10.68
CA ILE A 98 -1.90 -0.97 10.45
C ILE A 98 -2.24 -0.96 8.96
N ASP A 99 -2.24 -2.13 8.34
CA ASP A 99 -2.73 -2.32 6.98
C ASP A 99 -4.12 -2.96 7.06
N ILE A 100 -5.11 -2.33 6.41
CA ILE A 100 -6.51 -2.80 6.40
C ILE A 100 -6.99 -3.25 5.03
N TYR A 101 -6.06 -3.54 4.11
CA TYR A 101 -6.37 -3.96 2.74
C TYR A 101 -7.32 -5.17 2.66
N ASP A 102 -7.13 -6.14 3.54
CA ASP A 102 -7.91 -7.38 3.60
C ASP A 102 -9.15 -7.32 4.49
N CYS A 103 -9.42 -6.17 5.14
CA CYS A 103 -10.63 -5.98 5.95
C CYS A 103 -11.87 -5.87 5.05
N ARG A 104 -12.83 -6.77 5.23
CA ARG A 104 -14.06 -6.83 4.42
C ARG A 104 -15.23 -6.06 5.03
N ASN A 105 -15.17 -5.85 6.34
CA ASN A 105 -16.23 -5.24 7.13
C ASN A 105 -15.64 -4.57 8.38
N GLU A 106 -16.49 -3.90 9.15
CA GLU A 106 -16.09 -3.21 10.38
C GLU A 106 -15.50 -4.15 11.44
N TYR A 107 -15.94 -5.42 11.49
CA TYR A 107 -15.45 -6.38 12.50
C TYR A 107 -14.03 -6.83 12.21
N ASP A 108 -13.70 -7.04 10.93
CA ASP A 108 -12.33 -7.32 10.49
C ASP A 108 -11.42 -6.14 10.87
N PHE A 109 -11.88 -4.92 10.63
CA PHE A 109 -11.16 -3.71 11.00
C PHE A 109 -10.94 -3.60 12.51
N TYR A 110 -11.96 -3.80 13.34
CA TYR A 110 -11.82 -3.74 14.80
C TYR A 110 -10.89 -4.82 15.34
N ASN A 111 -10.99 -6.05 14.83
CA ASN A 111 -10.07 -7.14 15.17
C ASN A 111 -8.62 -6.78 14.80
N ARG A 112 -8.40 -6.23 13.61
CA ARG A 112 -7.09 -5.81 13.13
C ARG A 112 -6.53 -4.68 14.00
N LEU A 113 -7.32 -3.63 14.26
CA LEU A 113 -6.93 -2.51 15.09
C LEU A 113 -6.50 -2.98 16.49
N ALA A 114 -7.33 -3.74 17.18
CA ALA A 114 -7.04 -4.21 18.52
C ALA A 114 -5.83 -5.16 18.55
N SER A 115 -5.72 -6.10 17.61
CA SER A 115 -4.61 -7.06 17.54
C SER A 115 -3.27 -6.38 17.30
N VAL A 116 -3.20 -5.43 16.35
CA VAL A 116 -1.95 -4.71 16.05
C VAL A 116 -1.57 -3.79 17.19
N LEU A 117 -2.53 -3.07 17.78
CA LEU A 117 -2.28 -2.23 18.97
C LEU A 117 -1.69 -3.05 20.10
N MET A 118 -2.28 -4.20 20.44
CA MET A 118 -1.77 -5.09 21.49
C MET A 118 -0.34 -5.55 21.20
N LYS A 119 -0.07 -5.97 19.97
CA LYS A 119 1.26 -6.45 19.55
C LYS A 119 2.33 -5.36 19.59
N GLU A 120 2.03 -4.18 19.06
CA GLU A 120 3.01 -3.08 18.91
C GLU A 120 3.22 -2.29 20.21
N THR A 121 2.23 -2.30 21.11
CA THR A 121 2.29 -1.51 22.36
C THR A 121 2.57 -2.37 23.60
N ALA A 122 2.61 -3.70 23.48
CA ALA A 122 2.95 -4.59 24.59
C ALA A 122 4.33 -4.24 25.17
N THR A 123 4.34 -3.71 26.38
CA THR A 123 5.55 -3.51 27.17
C THR A 123 5.71 -4.71 28.12
N ARG A 124 6.95 -5.03 28.50
CA ARG A 124 7.26 -6.17 29.40
C ARG A 124 6.74 -6.01 30.85
N THR A 125 6.04 -4.93 31.16
CA THR A 125 5.44 -4.73 32.47
C THR A 125 4.08 -5.44 32.53
N ASP A 126 4.03 -6.52 33.29
CA ASP A 126 2.85 -7.38 33.48
C ASP A 126 1.57 -6.62 33.82
N GLN A 127 1.69 -5.48 34.53
CA GLN A 127 0.56 -4.68 34.96
C GLN A 127 -0.22 -4.00 33.82
N ILE A 128 0.50 -3.49 32.81
CA ILE A 128 -0.14 -2.82 31.63
C ILE A 128 -0.83 -3.87 30.77
N ILE A 129 -0.16 -5.01 30.55
CA ILE A 129 -0.75 -6.15 29.86
C ILE A 129 -2.02 -6.61 30.58
N GLU A 130 -1.98 -6.68 31.90
CA GLU A 130 -3.11 -7.12 32.72
C GLU A 130 -4.28 -6.12 32.68
N ASN A 131 -4.03 -4.82 32.69
CA ASN A 131 -5.06 -3.78 32.58
C ASN A 131 -5.73 -3.83 31.21
N VAL A 132 -4.96 -3.93 30.13
CA VAL A 132 -5.50 -4.04 28.76
C VAL A 132 -6.23 -5.38 28.58
N LYS A 133 -5.71 -6.48 29.13
CA LYS A 133 -6.41 -7.77 29.15
C LYS A 133 -7.74 -7.68 29.90
N ARG A 134 -7.77 -7.08 31.08
CA ARG A 134 -9.02 -6.88 31.84
C ARG A 134 -10.02 -6.02 31.09
N PHE A 135 -9.56 -4.99 30.41
CA PHE A 135 -10.40 -4.18 29.52
C PHE A 135 -10.99 -5.04 28.39
N LEU A 136 -10.17 -5.77 27.68
CA LEU A 136 -10.62 -6.65 26.58
C LEU A 136 -11.54 -7.78 27.07
N VAL A 137 -11.27 -8.38 28.22
CA VAL A 137 -12.16 -9.40 28.83
C VAL A 137 -13.52 -8.83 29.18
N ARG A 138 -13.59 -7.57 29.63
CA ARG A 138 -14.87 -6.88 29.84
C ARG A 138 -15.64 -6.69 28.53
N LEU A 139 -14.91 -6.38 27.43
CA LEU A 139 -15.49 -6.20 26.10
C LEU A 139 -15.97 -7.50 25.48
N THR A 140 -15.22 -8.59 25.71
CA THR A 140 -15.48 -9.89 25.10
C THR A 140 -15.22 -11.00 26.13
N PRO A 141 -16.23 -11.38 26.93
CA PRO A 141 -16.08 -12.38 28.00
C PRO A 141 -15.60 -13.77 27.55
N LYS A 142 -15.53 -14.03 26.24
CA LYS A 142 -15.09 -15.30 25.64
C LYS A 142 -13.64 -15.28 25.15
N ILE A 143 -12.88 -14.20 25.33
CA ILE A 143 -11.46 -14.19 24.94
C ILE A 143 -10.69 -15.09 25.91
N ALA A 144 -10.25 -16.25 25.43
CA ALA A 144 -9.31 -17.09 26.14
C ALA A 144 -7.88 -16.60 25.78
N PHE A 145 -7.19 -15.99 26.74
CA PHE A 145 -5.77 -15.71 26.59
C PHE A 145 -4.99 -16.97 26.94
N SER A 146 -4.21 -17.50 26.00
CA SER A 146 -3.25 -18.54 26.31
C SER A 146 -2.11 -17.95 27.16
N SER A 147 -1.56 -18.74 28.07
CA SER A 147 -0.44 -18.36 28.93
C SER A 147 0.91 -18.30 28.18
N GLU A 148 0.92 -18.47 26.87
CA GLU A 148 2.14 -18.44 26.06
C GLU A 148 2.59 -17.01 25.73
N PRO A 149 3.91 -16.77 25.52
CA PRO A 149 4.44 -15.46 25.24
C PRO A 149 3.81 -14.87 23.96
N MET A 150 3.44 -13.58 24.00
CA MET A 150 2.71 -12.85 22.95
C MET A 150 3.38 -12.82 21.57
N SER A 151 4.55 -13.44 21.37
CA SER A 151 5.28 -13.48 20.11
C SER A 151 4.66 -14.38 19.02
N GLU A 152 3.73 -15.26 19.38
CA GLU A 152 3.10 -16.22 18.45
C GLU A 152 1.57 -16.14 18.38
N MET A 153 0.96 -15.17 19.06
CA MET A 153 -0.48 -15.00 19.02
C MET A 153 -0.90 -14.33 17.71
N SER A 154 -1.37 -15.10 16.76
CA SER A 154 -2.35 -14.64 15.78
C SER A 154 -3.67 -14.39 16.55
N LEU A 155 -3.76 -13.24 17.21
CA LEU A 155 -4.95 -12.82 17.95
C LEU A 155 -6.04 -12.42 16.96
N SER A 156 -6.80 -13.40 16.49
CA SER A 156 -8.17 -13.13 16.15
C SER A 156 -8.91 -12.96 17.49
N LEU A 157 -9.23 -11.74 17.88
CA LEU A 157 -9.96 -11.47 19.13
C LEU A 157 -11.41 -11.99 19.06
N GLY A 158 -11.81 -12.58 17.94
CA GLY A 158 -13.12 -13.15 17.74
C GLY A 158 -14.25 -12.13 17.91
N ILE A 159 -13.97 -10.86 17.60
CA ILE A 159 -14.97 -9.79 17.66
C ILE A 159 -16.06 -10.07 16.64
N THR A 160 -17.28 -10.21 17.13
CA THR A 160 -18.47 -10.47 16.33
C THR A 160 -19.60 -9.53 16.73
N PRO A 161 -20.65 -9.34 15.93
CA PRO A 161 -21.78 -8.47 16.24
C PRO A 161 -22.48 -8.76 17.57
N GLN A 162 -22.36 -9.98 18.06
CA GLN A 162 -23.08 -10.45 19.26
C GLN A 162 -22.31 -10.25 20.55
N ASN A 163 -21.01 -9.90 20.51
CA ASN A 163 -20.17 -9.97 21.69
C ASN A 163 -19.29 -8.72 21.94
N TYR A 164 -19.62 -7.58 21.32
CA TYR A 164 -18.82 -6.37 21.53
C TYR A 164 -19.61 -5.09 21.31
N GLN A 165 -19.07 -3.98 21.84
CA GLN A 165 -19.52 -2.63 21.56
C GLN A 165 -18.43 -1.89 20.79
N PRO A 166 -18.69 -1.42 19.56
CA PRO A 166 -17.71 -0.77 18.71
C PRO A 166 -16.99 0.38 19.38
N GLU A 167 -17.74 1.17 20.14
CA GLU A 167 -17.27 2.36 20.84
C GLU A 167 -16.14 2.02 21.84
N GLU A 168 -16.27 0.91 22.54
CA GLU A 168 -15.28 0.48 23.53
C GLU A 168 -13.96 0.06 22.85
N ILE A 169 -14.03 -0.65 21.71
CA ILE A 169 -12.82 -1.03 20.97
C ILE A 169 -12.13 0.20 20.40
N LEU A 170 -12.89 1.15 19.91
CA LEU A 170 -12.35 2.39 19.37
C LEU A 170 -11.77 3.32 20.43
N GLN A 171 -12.07 3.10 21.73
CA GLN A 171 -11.41 3.77 22.85
C GLN A 171 -10.08 3.10 23.26
N LEU A 172 -9.81 1.90 22.81
CA LEU A 172 -8.60 1.15 23.16
C LEU A 172 -7.29 1.92 22.91
N PRO A 173 -7.12 2.65 21.77
CA PRO A 173 -5.92 3.44 21.54
C PRO A 173 -5.67 4.49 22.63
N GLU A 174 -6.70 5.24 23.00
CA GLU A 174 -6.62 6.29 24.02
C GLU A 174 -6.30 5.70 25.41
N LEU A 175 -6.94 4.58 25.76
CA LEU A 175 -6.66 3.87 27.01
C LEU A 175 -5.20 3.43 27.08
N ILE A 176 -4.67 2.81 26.02
CA ILE A 176 -3.27 2.36 25.96
C ILE A 176 -2.31 3.56 26.07
N ALA A 177 -2.61 4.66 25.36
CA ALA A 177 -1.81 5.87 25.39
C ALA A 177 -1.73 6.45 26.82
N GLN A 178 -2.85 6.54 27.51
CA GLN A 178 -2.93 7.02 28.91
C GLN A 178 -2.19 6.10 29.87
N GLU A 179 -2.41 4.80 29.81
CA GLU A 179 -1.78 3.82 30.68
C GLU A 179 -0.25 3.78 30.53
N GLN A 180 0.24 4.05 29.31
CA GLN A 180 1.68 4.06 29.01
C GLN A 180 2.32 5.45 29.15
N GLY A 181 1.52 6.50 29.33
CA GLY A 181 2.01 7.88 29.36
C GLY A 181 2.66 8.32 28.06
N VAL A 182 2.13 7.85 26.91
CA VAL A 182 2.67 8.15 25.58
C VAL A 182 1.63 8.77 24.67
N HIS A 183 2.08 9.43 23.61
CA HIS A 183 1.24 9.79 22.48
C HIS A 183 1.32 8.70 21.41
N LEU A 184 0.17 8.13 21.01
CA LEU A 184 0.09 7.13 19.96
C LEU A 184 -0.21 7.79 18.61
N ILE A 185 0.56 7.42 17.61
CA ILE A 185 0.30 7.79 16.22
C ILE A 185 -0.11 6.52 15.47
N ILE A 186 -1.37 6.46 15.07
CA ILE A 186 -1.93 5.30 14.37
C ILE A 186 -1.92 5.57 12.87
N CYS A 187 -1.03 4.89 12.16
CA CYS A 187 -0.88 4.96 10.71
C CYS A 187 -1.69 3.84 10.08
N ILE A 188 -2.76 4.19 9.35
CA ILE A 188 -3.65 3.20 8.72
C ILE A 188 -3.47 3.26 7.20
N ASP A 189 -2.90 2.18 6.64
CA ASP A 189 -2.75 2.00 5.20
C ASP A 189 -4.04 1.45 4.59
N GLU A 190 -4.26 1.80 3.31
CA GLU A 190 -5.44 1.47 2.50
C GLU A 190 -6.77 1.92 3.15
N PHE A 191 -6.75 3.10 3.81
CA PHE A 191 -7.90 3.61 4.57
C PHE A 191 -9.18 3.75 3.76
N GLN A 192 -9.10 3.93 2.43
CA GLN A 192 -10.30 3.95 1.57
C GLN A 192 -11.14 2.67 1.66
N GLN A 193 -10.58 1.56 2.17
CA GLN A 193 -11.30 0.31 2.39
C GLN A 193 -12.52 0.51 3.31
N ILE A 194 -12.44 1.43 4.27
CA ILE A 194 -13.60 1.80 5.12
C ILE A 194 -14.79 2.28 4.27
N GLY A 195 -14.53 2.92 3.13
CA GLY A 195 -15.57 3.38 2.20
C GLY A 195 -16.28 2.26 1.43
N GLU A 196 -15.72 1.06 1.41
CA GLU A 196 -16.27 -0.13 0.73
C GLU A 196 -17.09 -1.03 1.67
N PHE A 197 -17.14 -0.77 2.97
CA PHE A 197 -17.94 -1.54 3.92
C PHE A 197 -19.46 -1.35 3.67
N THR A 198 -20.25 -2.38 3.93
CA THR A 198 -21.70 -2.39 3.66
C THR A 198 -22.44 -1.20 4.28
N ASP A 199 -22.07 -0.79 5.50
CA ASP A 199 -22.63 0.38 6.19
C ASP A 199 -21.55 1.44 6.44
N SER A 200 -20.80 1.76 5.39
CA SER A 200 -19.61 2.60 5.47
C SER A 200 -19.85 3.97 6.12
N ILE A 201 -21.00 4.60 5.86
CA ILE A 201 -21.31 5.92 6.42
C ILE A 201 -21.50 5.87 7.94
N THR A 202 -22.20 4.86 8.45
CA THR A 202 -22.38 4.67 9.89
C THR A 202 -21.05 4.36 10.57
N VAL A 203 -20.23 3.49 9.97
CA VAL A 203 -18.89 3.20 10.46
C VAL A 203 -18.03 4.46 10.49
N GLN A 204 -18.01 5.24 9.43
CA GLN A 204 -17.26 6.51 9.39
C GLN A 204 -17.72 7.52 10.44
N LYS A 205 -19.04 7.67 10.64
CA LYS A 205 -19.58 8.55 11.69
C LYS A 205 -19.14 8.11 13.07
N ARG A 206 -19.17 6.80 13.35
CA ARG A 206 -18.72 6.22 14.62
C ARG A 206 -17.23 6.47 14.85
N LEU A 207 -16.38 6.15 13.86
CA LEU A 207 -14.95 6.44 13.93
C LEU A 207 -14.69 7.93 14.21
N ARG A 208 -15.30 8.81 13.41
CA ARG A 208 -15.14 10.26 13.53
C ARG A 208 -15.57 10.77 14.92
N SER A 209 -16.72 10.32 15.44
CA SER A 209 -17.25 10.76 16.73
C SER A 209 -16.34 10.40 17.90
N ILE A 210 -15.62 9.27 17.81
CA ILE A 210 -14.72 8.82 18.87
C ILE A 210 -13.34 9.45 18.71
N TRP A 211 -12.75 9.35 17.53
CA TRP A 211 -11.38 9.79 17.28
C TRP A 211 -11.16 11.29 17.52
N GLN A 212 -12.14 12.13 17.20
CA GLN A 212 -12.05 13.58 17.43
C GLN A 212 -11.94 13.97 18.92
N HIS A 213 -12.29 13.08 19.84
CA HIS A 213 -12.25 13.34 21.29
C HIS A 213 -11.01 12.75 21.96
N GLN A 214 -10.24 11.93 21.27
CA GLN A 214 -8.98 11.39 21.79
C GLN A 214 -7.93 12.50 21.91
N ARG A 215 -7.17 12.51 23.00
CA ARG A 215 -6.19 13.55 23.32
C ARG A 215 -4.76 13.06 23.23
N ASN A 216 -4.56 11.75 23.42
CA ASN A 216 -3.26 11.11 23.41
C ASN A 216 -3.05 10.26 22.16
N VAL A 217 -3.93 10.40 21.14
CA VAL A 217 -3.86 9.66 19.89
C VAL A 217 -4.02 10.61 18.72
N SER A 218 -3.19 10.42 17.70
CA SER A 218 -3.38 11.05 16.38
C SER A 218 -3.33 9.99 15.28
N TYR A 219 -3.82 10.35 14.11
CA TYR A 219 -4.02 9.43 13.00
C TYR A 219 -3.29 9.90 11.74
N CYS A 220 -2.57 8.99 11.10
CA CYS A 220 -2.07 9.15 9.74
C CYS A 220 -2.84 8.18 8.84
N LEU A 221 -3.80 8.71 8.08
CA LEU A 221 -4.68 7.91 7.23
C LEU A 221 -4.24 8.04 5.78
N PHE A 222 -3.93 6.92 5.14
CA PHE A 222 -3.45 6.94 3.77
C PHE A 222 -3.95 5.76 2.96
N GLY A 223 -3.93 5.94 1.63
CA GLY A 223 -4.40 4.92 0.72
C GLY A 223 -4.00 5.20 -0.73
N SER A 224 -4.14 4.19 -1.55
CA SER A 224 -3.69 4.22 -2.94
C SER A 224 -4.75 4.74 -3.91
N LYS A 225 -6.05 4.59 -3.60
CA LYS A 225 -7.16 5.03 -4.46
C LYS A 225 -7.46 6.52 -4.25
N LYS A 226 -6.71 7.40 -4.96
CA LYS A 226 -6.77 8.85 -4.82
C LYS A 226 -8.21 9.39 -4.85
N HIS A 227 -9.04 8.94 -5.79
CA HIS A 227 -10.42 9.42 -5.93
C HIS A 227 -11.31 9.04 -4.73
N LEU A 228 -11.11 7.86 -4.12
CA LEU A 228 -11.84 7.45 -2.92
C LEU A 228 -11.37 8.21 -1.69
N MET A 229 -10.06 8.39 -1.52
CA MET A 229 -9.50 9.22 -0.45
C MET A 229 -10.02 10.67 -0.55
N THR A 230 -9.97 11.27 -1.73
CA THR A 230 -10.54 12.61 -1.96
C THR A 230 -12.03 12.67 -1.61
N LYS A 231 -12.81 11.66 -1.99
CA LYS A 231 -14.24 11.58 -1.64
C LYS A 231 -14.45 11.53 -0.13
N LEU A 232 -13.66 10.75 0.61
CA LEU A 232 -13.79 10.61 2.07
C LEU A 232 -13.45 11.91 2.82
N PHE A 233 -12.39 12.62 2.40
CA PHE A 233 -11.82 13.71 3.19
C PHE A 233 -12.11 15.13 2.67
N GLN A 234 -12.45 15.30 1.39
CA GLN A 234 -12.71 16.61 0.80
C GLN A 234 -14.19 16.87 0.51
N ASN A 235 -15.04 15.86 0.55
CA ASN A 235 -16.47 16.05 0.38
C ASN A 235 -17.11 16.46 1.70
N SER A 236 -17.70 17.68 1.75
CA SER A 236 -18.34 18.24 2.94
C SER A 236 -19.51 17.42 3.50
N LYS A 237 -20.05 16.48 2.71
CA LYS A 237 -21.12 15.58 3.14
C LYS A 237 -20.58 14.31 3.85
N MET A 238 -19.27 14.09 3.83
CA MET A 238 -18.65 12.89 4.41
C MET A 238 -18.20 13.13 5.84
N PRO A 239 -18.30 12.11 6.73
CA PRO A 239 -17.95 12.24 8.15
C PRO A 239 -16.50 12.70 8.41
N PHE A 240 -15.56 12.29 7.55
CA PHE A 240 -14.14 12.64 7.68
C PHE A 240 -13.74 13.98 7.03
N TYR A 241 -14.71 14.76 6.55
CA TYR A 241 -14.41 16.09 6.03
C TYR A 241 -13.59 16.90 7.04
N GLN A 242 -12.46 17.46 6.60
CA GLN A 242 -11.51 18.23 7.42
C GLN A 242 -11.07 17.52 8.72
N PHE A 243 -10.81 16.22 8.66
CA PHE A 243 -10.35 15.46 9.83
C PHE A 243 -8.88 15.74 10.18
N GLY A 244 -8.04 16.06 9.23
CA GLY A 244 -6.62 16.29 9.42
C GLY A 244 -6.01 17.10 8.28
N GLU A 245 -4.70 17.31 8.37
CA GLU A 245 -3.94 17.98 7.32
C GLU A 245 -3.82 17.10 6.08
N MET A 246 -4.09 17.68 4.91
CA MET A 246 -3.97 16.98 3.63
C MET A 246 -2.55 17.10 3.09
N MET A 247 -1.86 15.98 2.96
CA MET A 247 -0.53 15.88 2.39
C MET A 247 -0.59 15.07 1.08
N TYR A 248 -0.09 15.66 0.01
CA TYR A 248 0.03 15.00 -1.28
C TYR A 248 1.48 14.61 -1.53
N LEU A 249 1.71 13.37 -1.97
CA LEU A 249 3.02 12.98 -2.46
C LEU A 249 3.03 13.10 -3.98
N ASP A 250 3.72 14.11 -4.46
CA ASP A 250 3.96 14.30 -5.88
C ASP A 250 5.04 13.34 -6.41
N LYS A 251 5.26 13.32 -7.73
CA LYS A 251 6.36 12.59 -8.34
C LYS A 251 7.69 13.15 -7.83
N ILE A 252 8.67 12.29 -7.57
CA ILE A 252 10.04 12.71 -7.23
C ILE A 252 10.64 13.40 -8.46
N PRO A 253 11.30 14.57 -8.30
CA PRO A 253 11.92 15.28 -9.40
C PRO A 253 12.95 14.44 -10.16
N THR A 254 13.05 14.64 -11.48
CA THR A 254 14.01 13.92 -12.32
C THR A 254 15.46 14.11 -11.85
N SER A 255 15.83 15.32 -11.40
CA SER A 255 17.16 15.62 -10.87
C SER A 255 17.57 14.71 -9.70
N ASP A 256 16.63 14.46 -8.78
CA ASP A 256 16.87 13.64 -7.60
C ASP A 256 16.98 12.15 -7.99
N TRP A 257 16.16 11.72 -8.94
CA TRP A 257 16.25 10.39 -9.51
C TRP A 257 17.56 10.16 -10.26
N VAL A 258 18.00 11.09 -11.10
CA VAL A 258 19.25 10.97 -11.87
C VAL A 258 20.42 10.76 -10.93
N SER A 259 20.56 11.62 -9.90
CA SER A 259 21.62 11.49 -8.89
C SER A 259 21.57 10.14 -8.17
N PHE A 260 20.37 9.66 -7.81
CA PHE A 260 20.17 8.37 -7.18
C PHE A 260 20.57 7.22 -8.11
N ILE A 261 20.11 7.21 -9.36
CA ILE A 261 20.40 6.16 -10.34
C ILE A 261 21.90 6.07 -10.57
N CYS A 262 22.59 7.18 -10.87
CA CYS A 262 24.04 7.21 -11.09
C CYS A 262 24.79 6.63 -9.90
N SER A 263 24.48 7.07 -8.67
CA SER A 263 25.13 6.55 -7.46
C SER A 263 24.90 5.04 -7.25
N ARG A 264 23.73 4.51 -7.66
CA ARG A 264 23.45 3.09 -7.56
C ARG A 264 24.21 2.25 -8.59
N PHE A 265 24.37 2.74 -9.80
CA PHE A 265 25.22 2.11 -10.82
C PHE A 265 26.69 2.08 -10.35
N GLU A 266 27.21 3.20 -9.85
CA GLU A 266 28.56 3.27 -9.30
C GLU A 266 28.80 2.29 -8.14
N SER A 267 27.81 2.14 -7.25
CA SER A 267 27.88 1.18 -6.14
C SER A 267 27.98 -0.29 -6.59
N GLN A 268 27.59 -0.58 -7.84
CA GLN A 268 27.73 -1.89 -8.47
C GLN A 268 28.95 -2.00 -9.40
N GLY A 269 29.84 -0.97 -9.40
CA GLY A 269 31.01 -0.91 -10.27
C GLY A 269 30.66 -0.71 -11.75
N LYS A 270 29.51 -0.14 -12.06
CA LYS A 270 29.01 0.18 -13.40
C LYS A 270 28.78 1.67 -13.53
N HIS A 271 28.71 2.18 -14.75
CA HIS A 271 28.49 3.58 -15.03
C HIS A 271 27.31 3.76 -15.97
N ILE A 272 26.51 4.80 -15.72
CA ILE A 272 25.43 5.28 -16.58
C ILE A 272 25.58 6.80 -16.74
N SER A 273 25.39 7.32 -17.95
CA SER A 273 25.37 8.76 -18.19
C SER A 273 24.12 9.41 -17.57
N GLU A 274 24.23 10.67 -17.18
CA GLU A 274 23.09 11.45 -16.67
C GLU A 274 21.94 11.49 -17.71
N ASP A 275 22.26 11.58 -18.99
CA ASP A 275 21.29 11.57 -20.09
C ASP A 275 20.46 10.25 -20.10
N LEU A 276 21.10 9.08 -20.04
CA LEU A 276 20.41 7.81 -19.97
C LEU A 276 19.63 7.64 -18.68
N ALA A 277 20.16 8.11 -17.54
CA ALA A 277 19.46 8.11 -16.27
C ALA A 277 18.21 9.02 -16.30
N GLN A 278 18.30 10.18 -16.93
CA GLN A 278 17.16 11.08 -17.16
C GLN A 278 16.10 10.40 -18.06
N ARG A 279 16.51 9.76 -19.12
CA ARG A 279 15.61 9.04 -20.03
C ARG A 279 14.89 7.86 -19.35
N ILE A 280 15.55 7.17 -18.42
CA ILE A 280 14.86 6.18 -17.55
C ILE A 280 13.67 6.83 -16.84
N CYS A 281 13.89 7.99 -16.24
CA CYS A 281 12.87 8.72 -15.50
C CYS A 281 11.72 9.19 -16.38
N GLU A 282 12.07 9.81 -17.52
CA GLU A 282 11.11 10.35 -18.50
C GLU A 282 10.25 9.26 -19.13
N THR A 283 10.87 8.11 -19.49
CA THR A 283 10.17 6.99 -20.09
C THR A 283 9.00 6.49 -19.23
N VAL A 284 9.19 6.47 -17.93
CA VAL A 284 8.16 6.03 -16.97
C VAL A 284 7.56 7.19 -16.18
N GLU A 285 7.67 8.42 -16.69
CA GLU A 285 7.08 9.65 -16.14
C GLU A 285 7.36 9.85 -14.64
N ASN A 286 8.55 9.57 -14.17
CA ASN A 286 8.95 9.64 -12.75
C ASN A 286 8.08 8.78 -11.81
N HIS A 287 7.43 7.74 -12.30
CA HIS A 287 6.67 6.83 -11.46
C HIS A 287 7.63 6.00 -10.59
N SER A 288 7.65 6.24 -9.28
CA SER A 288 8.71 5.79 -8.37
C SER A 288 9.04 4.29 -8.45
N SER A 289 8.03 3.42 -8.54
CA SER A 289 8.28 1.97 -8.68
C SER A 289 8.86 1.62 -10.04
N TYR A 290 8.39 2.26 -11.11
CA TYR A 290 8.87 1.96 -12.46
C TYR A 290 10.25 2.56 -12.74
N VAL A 291 10.60 3.72 -12.17
CA VAL A 291 11.97 4.25 -12.25
C VAL A 291 12.94 3.22 -11.68
N GLN A 292 12.68 2.68 -10.50
CA GLN A 292 13.55 1.66 -9.90
C GLN A 292 13.56 0.34 -10.68
N GLN A 293 12.41 -0.10 -11.20
CA GLN A 293 12.32 -1.34 -11.98
C GLN A 293 13.04 -1.21 -13.33
N LEU A 294 12.86 -0.10 -14.05
CA LEU A 294 13.56 0.15 -15.32
C LEU A 294 15.05 0.32 -15.09
N ALA A 295 15.46 1.09 -14.09
CA ALA A 295 16.88 1.25 -13.73
C ALA A 295 17.53 -0.10 -13.38
N TRP A 296 16.81 -0.99 -12.69
CA TRP A 296 17.28 -2.35 -12.42
C TRP A 296 17.46 -3.15 -13.71
N ASN A 297 16.48 -3.10 -14.63
CA ASN A 297 16.57 -3.83 -15.90
C ASN A 297 17.76 -3.33 -16.73
N VAL A 298 17.94 -2.00 -16.84
CA VAL A 298 19.09 -1.41 -17.53
C VAL A 298 20.41 -1.80 -16.87
N LEU A 299 20.48 -1.75 -15.53
CA LEU A 299 21.66 -2.19 -14.77
C LEU A 299 22.01 -3.66 -15.06
N ALA A 300 21.00 -4.53 -15.16
CA ALA A 300 21.21 -5.95 -15.43
C ALA A 300 21.81 -6.21 -16.83
N GLU A 301 21.43 -5.41 -17.82
CA GLU A 301 21.95 -5.47 -19.18
C GLU A 301 23.35 -4.80 -19.34
N THR A 302 23.76 -3.97 -18.39
CA THR A 302 25.03 -3.22 -18.46
C THR A 302 26.19 -4.05 -17.93
N ASP A 303 27.28 -4.12 -18.66
CA ASP A 303 28.54 -4.70 -18.17
C ASP A 303 29.32 -3.70 -17.30
N LYS A 304 29.94 -2.68 -17.91
CA LYS A 304 30.66 -1.58 -17.24
C LYS A 304 30.07 -0.22 -17.55
N GLU A 305 29.87 0.08 -18.82
CA GLU A 305 29.33 1.32 -19.36
C GLU A 305 27.95 1.05 -19.96
N THR A 306 26.95 1.85 -19.59
CA THR A 306 25.60 1.71 -20.13
C THR A 306 25.53 2.28 -21.55
N THR A 307 25.01 1.48 -22.48
CA THR A 307 24.82 1.86 -23.90
C THR A 307 23.34 2.11 -24.19
N GLU A 308 23.05 2.69 -25.36
CA GLU A 308 21.69 2.81 -25.91
C GLU A 308 20.99 1.46 -26.06
N GLU A 309 21.75 0.42 -26.41
CA GLU A 309 21.23 -0.94 -26.52
C GLU A 309 20.79 -1.48 -25.16
N ASN A 310 21.61 -1.28 -24.11
CA ASN A 310 21.24 -1.70 -22.73
C ASN A 310 19.97 -0.99 -22.26
N PHE A 311 19.83 0.31 -22.56
CA PHE A 311 18.61 1.06 -22.24
C PHE A 311 17.39 0.48 -22.98
N THR A 312 17.52 0.23 -24.29
CA THR A 312 16.44 -0.32 -25.10
C THR A 312 16.02 -1.69 -24.61
N ASN A 313 16.99 -2.59 -24.34
CA ASN A 313 16.73 -3.92 -23.79
C ASN A 313 16.05 -3.85 -22.41
N GLY A 314 16.46 -2.91 -21.57
CA GLY A 314 15.83 -2.66 -20.28
C GLY A 314 14.36 -2.24 -20.38
N VAL A 315 14.01 -1.41 -21.39
CA VAL A 315 12.61 -1.04 -21.67
C VAL A 315 11.81 -2.24 -22.19
N GLU A 316 12.38 -3.03 -23.12
CA GLU A 316 11.73 -4.24 -23.61
C GLU A 316 11.47 -5.24 -22.47
N ALA A 317 12.44 -5.44 -21.58
CA ALA A 317 12.30 -6.30 -20.43
C ALA A 317 11.16 -5.81 -19.49
N LEU A 318 11.05 -4.50 -19.23
CA LEU A 318 9.98 -3.91 -18.44
C LEU A 318 8.60 -4.19 -19.06
N LEU A 319 8.45 -3.95 -20.36
CA LEU A 319 7.21 -4.19 -21.07
C LEU A 319 6.81 -5.66 -21.07
N ALA A 320 7.78 -6.56 -21.30
CA ALA A 320 7.56 -8.00 -21.24
C ALA A 320 7.11 -8.46 -19.84
N GLN A 321 7.72 -7.93 -18.77
CA GLN A 321 7.34 -8.23 -17.38
C GLN A 321 5.92 -7.79 -17.05
N CYS A 322 5.43 -6.70 -17.66
CA CYS A 322 4.11 -6.14 -17.40
C CYS A 322 3.02 -6.65 -18.35
N SER A 323 3.38 -7.27 -19.48
CA SER A 323 2.45 -7.62 -20.57
C SER A 323 1.26 -8.47 -20.12
N GLY A 324 1.50 -9.50 -19.30
CA GLY A 324 0.43 -10.37 -18.81
C GLY A 324 -0.64 -9.64 -17.98
N LEU A 325 -0.23 -8.65 -17.17
CA LEU A 325 -1.15 -7.78 -16.45
C LEU A 325 -1.93 -6.88 -17.41
N PHE A 326 -1.26 -6.31 -18.38
CA PHE A 326 -1.88 -5.38 -19.34
C PHE A 326 -2.85 -6.09 -20.27
N GLU A 327 -2.53 -7.32 -20.70
CA GLU A 327 -3.47 -8.16 -21.44
C GLU A 327 -4.74 -8.47 -20.64
N GLN A 328 -4.58 -8.74 -19.34
CA GLN A 328 -5.73 -8.93 -18.46
C GLN A 328 -6.59 -7.66 -18.37
N HIS A 329 -5.97 -6.48 -18.21
CA HIS A 329 -6.68 -5.21 -18.21
C HIS A 329 -7.49 -5.01 -19.49
N ILE A 330 -6.91 -5.30 -20.67
CA ILE A 330 -7.63 -5.18 -21.96
C ILE A 330 -8.80 -6.14 -22.06
N LYS A 331 -8.65 -7.39 -21.62
CA LYS A 331 -9.74 -8.40 -21.65
C LYS A 331 -10.96 -7.96 -20.85
N ASP A 332 -10.73 -7.18 -19.80
CA ASP A 332 -11.80 -6.67 -18.91
C ASP A 332 -12.45 -5.37 -19.43
N LEU A 333 -12.05 -4.89 -20.64
CA LEU A 333 -12.58 -3.67 -21.25
C LEU A 333 -13.60 -3.95 -22.35
N THR A 334 -14.61 -3.09 -22.41
CA THR A 334 -15.47 -3.04 -23.60
C THR A 334 -14.75 -2.35 -24.76
N ALA A 335 -15.19 -2.58 -26.00
CA ALA A 335 -14.62 -1.92 -27.18
C ALA A 335 -14.61 -0.38 -27.04
N TYR A 336 -15.66 0.22 -26.48
CA TYR A 336 -15.71 1.66 -26.25
C TYR A 336 -14.69 2.14 -25.21
N GLN A 337 -14.47 1.37 -24.14
CA GLN A 337 -13.45 1.69 -23.14
C GLN A 337 -12.05 1.61 -23.71
N LEU A 338 -11.76 0.57 -24.51
CA LEU A 338 -10.48 0.43 -25.18
C LEU A 338 -10.22 1.55 -26.18
N ASN A 339 -11.23 1.92 -26.97
CA ASN A 339 -11.15 3.05 -27.90
C ASN A 339 -10.89 4.38 -27.17
N PHE A 340 -11.48 4.57 -26.01
CA PHE A 340 -11.23 5.75 -25.17
C PHE A 340 -9.79 5.80 -24.68
N ILE A 341 -9.23 4.66 -24.25
CA ILE A 341 -7.81 4.54 -23.87
C ILE A 341 -6.90 4.85 -25.08
N ARG A 342 -7.22 4.33 -26.26
CA ARG A 342 -6.47 4.63 -27.50
C ARG A 342 -6.47 6.12 -27.81
N ALA A 343 -7.61 6.80 -27.67
CA ALA A 343 -7.69 8.25 -27.83
C ALA A 343 -6.74 8.99 -26.89
N ILE A 344 -6.69 8.59 -25.60
CA ILE A 344 -5.74 9.17 -24.63
C ILE A 344 -4.29 8.92 -25.07
N CYS A 345 -3.96 7.70 -25.49
CA CYS A 345 -2.61 7.35 -25.96
C CYS A 345 -2.19 8.16 -27.20
N ASN A 346 -3.15 8.57 -28.03
CA ASN A 346 -2.92 9.42 -29.20
C ASN A 346 -2.98 10.93 -28.88
N GLY A 347 -2.96 11.32 -27.60
CA GLY A 347 -2.87 12.71 -27.17
C GLY A 347 -4.21 13.44 -26.99
N VAL A 348 -5.34 12.74 -27.04
CA VAL A 348 -6.64 13.33 -26.71
C VAL A 348 -6.80 13.32 -25.19
N HIS A 349 -6.68 14.47 -24.55
CA HIS A 349 -6.81 14.61 -23.09
C HIS A 349 -8.06 15.38 -22.67
N SER A 350 -8.72 16.10 -23.61
CA SER A 350 -9.96 16.86 -23.39
C SER A 350 -10.94 16.65 -24.55
N ASP A 351 -12.11 17.27 -24.47
CA ASP A 351 -13.10 17.36 -25.54
C ASP A 351 -13.55 16.03 -26.19
N PHE A 352 -13.51 14.94 -25.43
CA PHE A 352 -13.97 13.62 -25.87
C PHE A 352 -15.43 13.59 -26.38
N GLY A 353 -16.22 14.63 -26.05
CA GLY A 353 -17.60 14.84 -26.52
C GLY A 353 -17.70 15.60 -27.85
N SER A 354 -16.58 16.00 -28.45
CA SER A 354 -16.60 16.60 -29.79
C SER A 354 -16.99 15.59 -30.86
N LYS A 355 -17.65 16.03 -31.92
CA LYS A 355 -18.10 15.14 -33.00
C LYS A 355 -16.91 14.44 -33.67
N SER A 356 -15.83 15.16 -33.92
CA SER A 356 -14.62 14.63 -34.52
C SER A 356 -14.00 13.49 -33.71
N VAL A 357 -13.76 13.68 -32.40
CA VAL A 357 -13.18 12.66 -31.54
C VAL A 357 -14.10 11.45 -31.37
N MET A 358 -15.42 11.70 -31.24
CA MET A 358 -16.39 10.60 -31.10
C MET A 358 -16.44 9.70 -32.35
N GLU A 359 -16.36 10.30 -33.56
CA GLU A 359 -16.37 9.57 -34.83
C GLU A 359 -15.02 8.86 -35.06
N GLU A 360 -13.90 9.57 -34.87
CA GLU A 360 -12.55 9.05 -35.07
C GLU A 360 -12.26 7.81 -34.22
N TYR A 361 -12.63 7.86 -32.94
CA TYR A 361 -12.36 6.77 -31.99
C TYR A 361 -13.59 5.88 -31.73
N ASN A 362 -14.69 6.07 -32.43
CA ASN A 362 -15.94 5.31 -32.24
C ASN A 362 -16.35 5.22 -30.76
N LEU A 363 -16.52 6.38 -30.11
CA LEU A 363 -16.85 6.46 -28.67
C LEU A 363 -18.35 6.36 -28.38
N GLY A 364 -19.18 6.29 -29.41
CA GLY A 364 -20.62 6.22 -29.28
C GLY A 364 -21.25 7.59 -29.00
N THR A 365 -22.11 7.71 -28.00
CA THR A 365 -22.82 8.94 -27.67
C THR A 365 -22.19 9.74 -26.53
N LYS A 366 -22.51 11.01 -26.37
CA LYS A 366 -22.02 11.83 -25.23
C LYS A 366 -22.37 11.22 -23.86
N SER A 367 -23.54 10.61 -23.73
CA SER A 367 -23.93 9.91 -22.49
C SER A 367 -23.04 8.68 -22.20
N ASN A 368 -22.59 7.98 -23.26
CA ASN A 368 -21.68 6.85 -23.14
C ASN A 368 -20.31 7.29 -22.61
N ILE A 369 -19.80 8.46 -23.02
CA ILE A 369 -18.50 8.99 -22.57
C ILE A 369 -18.46 9.15 -21.06
N SER A 370 -19.52 9.67 -20.43
CA SER A 370 -19.59 9.78 -18.97
C SER A 370 -19.50 8.41 -18.28
N ARG A 371 -20.17 7.40 -18.84
CA ARG A 371 -20.11 6.01 -18.32
C ARG A 371 -18.73 5.41 -18.49
N ILE A 372 -18.08 5.61 -19.64
CA ILE A 372 -16.71 5.15 -19.90
C ILE A 372 -15.75 5.78 -18.89
N LYS A 373 -15.78 7.10 -18.71
CA LYS A 373 -14.93 7.82 -17.75
C LYS A 373 -15.09 7.27 -16.33
N THR A 374 -16.32 7.09 -15.88
CA THR A 374 -16.59 6.53 -14.55
C THR A 374 -16.03 5.11 -14.43
N ALA A 375 -16.33 4.24 -15.39
CA ALA A 375 -15.88 2.86 -15.35
C ALA A 375 -14.35 2.71 -15.41
N LEU A 376 -13.66 3.50 -16.24
CA LEU A 376 -12.20 3.47 -16.34
C LEU A 376 -11.54 4.08 -15.08
N ARG A 377 -12.11 5.12 -14.48
CA ARG A 377 -11.63 5.67 -13.21
C ARG A 377 -11.82 4.67 -12.06
N ASP A 378 -12.99 4.02 -11.99
CA ASP A 378 -13.28 3.04 -10.93
C ASP A 378 -12.40 1.78 -11.07
N LYS A 379 -11.93 1.48 -12.30
CA LYS A 379 -10.90 0.47 -12.60
C LYS A 379 -9.45 0.97 -12.35
N GLU A 380 -9.26 2.23 -11.95
CA GLU A 380 -7.94 2.85 -11.75
C GLU A 380 -7.05 2.82 -13.01
N LEU A 381 -7.65 2.93 -14.19
CA LEU A 381 -6.92 2.97 -15.46
C LEU A 381 -6.68 4.40 -15.94
N ILE A 382 -7.51 5.36 -15.50
CA ILE A 382 -7.39 6.76 -15.85
C ILE A 382 -7.43 7.67 -14.61
N GLU A 383 -6.63 8.73 -14.66
CA GLU A 383 -6.70 9.87 -13.76
C GLU A 383 -7.40 11.04 -14.48
N ILE A 384 -8.36 11.66 -13.77
CA ILE A 384 -9.05 12.87 -14.25
C ILE A 384 -8.60 14.02 -13.36
N ASN A 385 -7.92 14.98 -13.93
CA ASN A 385 -7.45 16.18 -13.26
C ASN A 385 -7.93 17.46 -13.97
N LYS A 386 -7.46 18.63 -13.52
CA LYS A 386 -7.86 19.93 -14.10
C LYS A 386 -7.39 20.11 -15.56
N ASP A 387 -6.27 19.48 -15.89
CA ASP A 387 -5.58 19.64 -17.18
C ASP A 387 -6.06 18.62 -18.22
N GLY A 388 -6.80 17.60 -17.79
CA GLY A 388 -7.32 16.58 -18.70
C GLY A 388 -7.45 15.19 -18.09
N ILE A 389 -7.54 14.21 -18.99
CA ILE A 389 -7.64 12.78 -18.67
C ILE A 389 -6.39 12.08 -19.18
N TYR A 390 -5.73 11.34 -18.28
CA TYR A 390 -4.48 10.64 -18.55
C TYR A 390 -4.60 9.18 -18.12
N LEU A 391 -3.74 8.31 -18.65
CA LEU A 391 -3.61 6.97 -18.09
C LEU A 391 -2.86 7.06 -16.75
N GLU A 392 -3.30 6.28 -15.77
CA GLU A 392 -2.66 6.25 -14.44
C GLU A 392 -1.32 5.53 -14.48
N ASP A 393 -1.20 4.50 -15.33
CA ASP A 393 0.02 3.70 -15.51
C ASP A 393 0.77 4.11 -16.78
N PRO A 394 1.96 4.74 -16.66
CA PRO A 394 2.75 5.19 -17.83
C PRO A 394 3.28 4.02 -18.67
N VAL A 395 3.59 2.87 -18.06
CA VAL A 395 4.08 1.69 -18.78
C VAL A 395 2.96 1.05 -19.59
N PHE A 396 1.74 1.05 -19.07
CA PHE A 396 0.55 0.65 -19.83
C PHE A 396 0.33 1.54 -21.05
N SER A 397 0.56 2.86 -20.93
CA SER A 397 0.50 3.79 -22.06
C SER A 397 1.49 3.43 -23.17
N ILE A 398 2.75 3.14 -22.82
CA ILE A 398 3.79 2.72 -23.77
C ILE A 398 3.40 1.42 -24.45
N TRP A 399 2.94 0.44 -23.68
CA TRP A 399 2.54 -0.87 -24.17
C TRP A 399 1.36 -0.80 -25.14
N ILE A 400 0.31 -0.02 -24.81
CA ILE A 400 -0.84 0.23 -25.69
C ILE A 400 -0.41 0.91 -27.00
N LYS A 401 0.44 1.94 -26.92
CA LYS A 401 0.95 2.62 -28.13
C LYS A 401 1.63 1.63 -29.07
N ARG A 402 2.48 0.75 -28.53
CA ARG A 402 3.16 -0.28 -29.37
C ARG A 402 2.20 -1.28 -29.96
N LEU A 403 1.21 -1.74 -29.19
CA LEU A 403 0.23 -2.72 -29.65
C LEU A 403 -0.61 -2.17 -30.83
N TYR A 404 -0.90 -0.89 -30.84
CA TYR A 404 -1.78 -0.25 -31.83
C TYR A 404 -1.07 0.70 -32.81
N SER A 405 0.26 0.90 -32.70
CA SER A 405 1.03 1.69 -33.65
C SER A 405 1.26 0.97 -34.99
N ASN A 406 0.98 -0.31 -35.05
CA ASN A 406 1.09 -1.15 -36.26
C ASN A 406 -0.27 -1.41 -36.93
N CYS A 407 -1.33 -0.64 -36.58
CA CYS A 407 -2.67 -0.73 -37.16
C CYS A 407 -3.05 0.54 -37.89
#